data_930001376cf13d450763cb4880021c89
#
_entry.id   930001376cf13d450763cb4880021c89
#
_cell.length_a   1.000
_cell.length_b   1.000
_cell.length_c   1.000
_cell.angle_alpha   90.00
_cell.angle_beta   90.00
_cell.angle_gamma   90.00
#
_symmetry.space_group_name_H-M   'P 1'
#
loop_
_entity.id
_entity.type
_entity.pdbx_description
1 polymer ?
#
loop_
_entity_poly.entity_id
_entity_poly.type
_entity_poly.pdbx_seq_one_letter_code
_entity_poly.pdbx_strand_id
1 'polypeptide(L)'
;MLTGLTHMHSLLRWVILILLIYTLIRSFQGKAGKETKFLTITSHIMLLIGLAQWFLGSWGLKLIQNVGMGEVMKNASQRFFAVEHTFTMIIAIALITVGGVSVRKGKSNAKWFYLIALILILMRIPWPFM
;
A
#
# COMPACT_ATOMS: atom_id res chain seq x y z
N MET A 1 7.03 18.42 -10.02
CA MET A 1 6.10 17.29 -10.18
C MET A 1 6.38 16.15 -9.20
N LEU A 2 7.60 15.62 -9.16
CA LEU A 2 7.93 14.53 -8.23
C LEU A 2 7.78 14.92 -6.77
N THR A 3 8.11 16.15 -6.41
CA THR A 3 7.93 16.64 -5.04
C THR A 3 6.44 16.62 -4.65
N GLY A 4 5.57 17.05 -5.55
CA GLY A 4 4.13 17.01 -5.32
C GLY A 4 3.61 15.58 -5.14
N LEU A 5 4.08 14.64 -5.97
CA LEU A 5 3.71 13.23 -5.83
C LEU A 5 4.18 12.65 -4.50
N THR A 6 5.38 13.01 -4.06
CA THR A 6 5.91 12.54 -2.78
C THR A 6 5.06 13.05 -1.62
N HIS A 7 4.67 14.31 -1.64
CA HIS A 7 3.80 14.88 -0.60
C HIS A 7 2.41 14.23 -0.59
N MET A 8 1.81 14.01 -1.77
CA MET A 8 0.53 13.32 -1.86
C MET A 8 0.62 11.88 -1.37
N HIS A 9 1.67 11.18 -1.74
CA HIS A 9 1.92 9.81 -1.29
C HIS A 9 2.00 9.76 0.24
N SER A 10 2.75 10.67 0.85
CA SER A 10 2.92 10.73 2.31
C SER A 10 1.60 11.04 3.02
N LEU A 11 0.81 11.99 2.48
CA LEU A 11 -0.48 12.33 3.05
C LEU A 11 -1.46 11.16 2.97
N LEU A 12 -1.56 10.53 1.79
CA LEU A 12 -2.46 9.40 1.58
C LEU A 12 -2.06 8.19 2.42
N ARG A 13 -0.78 8.00 2.67
CA ARG A 13 -0.30 6.93 3.55
C ARG A 13 -0.94 7.03 4.93
N TRP A 14 -0.94 8.22 5.52
CA TRP A 14 -1.55 8.42 6.83
C TRP A 14 -3.07 8.23 6.78
N VAL A 15 -3.71 8.73 5.73
CA VAL A 15 -5.16 8.54 5.54
C VAL A 15 -5.48 7.05 5.44
N ILE A 16 -4.72 6.31 4.65
CA ILE A 16 -4.94 4.86 4.48
C ILE A 16 -4.72 4.11 5.79
N LEU A 17 -3.67 4.44 6.54
CA LEU A 17 -3.41 3.78 7.82
C LEU A 17 -4.54 4.01 8.80
N ILE A 18 -5.02 5.23 8.91
CA ILE A 18 -6.14 5.56 9.80
C ILE A 18 -7.41 4.83 9.36
N LEU A 19 -7.75 4.90 8.08
CA LEU A 19 -8.92 4.22 7.53
C LEU A 19 -8.83 2.70 7.69
N LEU A 20 -7.64 2.14 7.47
CA LEU A 20 -7.44 0.70 7.57
C LEU A 20 -7.61 0.22 9.02
N ILE A 21 -7.05 0.94 9.98
CA ILE A 21 -7.21 0.61 11.40
C ILE A 21 -8.69 0.73 11.79
N TYR A 22 -9.35 1.79 11.39
CA TYR A 22 -10.77 2.00 11.66
C TYR A 22 -11.63 0.88 11.05
N THR A 23 -11.38 0.56 9.78
CA THR A 23 -12.10 -0.49 9.07
C THR A 23 -11.86 -1.86 9.70
N LEU A 24 -10.63 -2.13 10.14
CA LEU A 24 -10.28 -3.37 10.82
C LEU A 24 -11.07 -3.53 12.11
N ILE A 25 -11.11 -2.48 12.93
CA ILE A 25 -11.85 -2.49 14.19
C ILE A 25 -13.33 -2.76 13.91
N ARG A 26 -13.93 -2.06 12.95
CA ARG A 26 -15.32 -2.25 12.58
C ARG A 26 -15.59 -3.65 12.04
N SER A 27 -14.64 -4.20 11.28
CA SER A 27 -14.78 -5.57 10.77
C SER A 27 -14.80 -6.61 11.88
N PHE A 28 -13.96 -6.43 12.91
CA PHE A 28 -13.99 -7.32 14.07
C PHE A 28 -15.26 -7.16 14.90
N GLN A 29 -15.91 -6.00 14.86
CA GLN A 29 -17.20 -5.76 15.51
C GLN A 29 -18.39 -6.23 14.67
N GLY A 30 -18.15 -6.68 13.45
CA GLY A 30 -19.21 -7.03 12.52
C GLY A 30 -19.99 -5.85 11.98
N LYS A 31 -19.42 -4.64 12.02
CA LYS A 31 -20.09 -3.39 11.65
C LYS A 31 -19.48 -2.70 10.43
N ALA A 32 -18.60 -3.37 9.68
CA ALA A 32 -17.96 -2.77 8.51
C ALA A 32 -19.01 -2.35 7.47
N GLY A 33 -18.82 -1.19 6.88
CA GLY A 33 -19.77 -0.61 5.94
C GLY A 33 -19.10 0.33 4.93
N LYS A 34 -19.56 1.57 4.85
CA LYS A 34 -19.11 2.54 3.83
C LYS A 34 -17.62 2.86 3.90
N GLU A 35 -17.00 2.76 5.06
CA GLU A 35 -15.56 3.02 5.23
C GLU A 35 -14.71 2.07 4.39
N THR A 36 -15.19 0.86 4.11
CA THR A 36 -14.47 -0.08 3.24
C THR A 36 -14.35 0.46 1.83
N LYS A 37 -15.39 1.13 1.34
CA LYS A 37 -15.38 1.75 0.01
C LYS A 37 -14.38 2.88 -0.05
N PHE A 38 -14.39 3.77 0.95
CA PHE A 38 -13.42 4.88 1.00
C PHE A 38 -11.99 4.36 1.09
N LEU A 39 -11.75 3.35 1.90
CA LEU A 39 -10.43 2.72 2.01
C LEU A 39 -9.98 2.17 0.66
N THR A 40 -10.83 1.45 -0.03
CA THR A 40 -10.51 0.85 -1.33
C THR A 40 -10.18 1.93 -2.36
N ILE A 41 -11.01 2.98 -2.46
CA ILE A 41 -10.79 4.05 -3.42
C ILE A 41 -9.48 4.77 -3.12
N THR A 42 -9.24 5.13 -1.87
CA THR A 42 -8.03 5.83 -1.45
C THR A 42 -6.79 4.98 -1.73
N SER A 43 -6.88 3.68 -1.47
CA SER A 43 -5.78 2.74 -1.73
C SER A 43 -5.45 2.65 -3.22
N HIS A 44 -6.45 2.65 -4.08
CA HIS A 44 -6.23 2.62 -5.52
C HIS A 44 -5.61 3.92 -6.04
N ILE A 45 -6.04 5.07 -5.51
CA ILE A 45 -5.41 6.36 -5.83
C ILE A 45 -3.94 6.34 -5.38
N MET A 46 -3.69 5.84 -4.18
CA MET A 46 -2.32 5.70 -3.66
C MET A 46 -1.47 4.80 -4.54
N LEU A 47 -2.05 3.71 -5.05
CA LEU A 47 -1.35 2.81 -5.96
C LEU A 47 -0.93 3.52 -7.24
N LEU A 48 -1.83 4.31 -7.83
CA LEU A 48 -1.52 5.07 -9.05
C LEU A 48 -0.39 6.07 -8.80
N ILE A 49 -0.42 6.78 -7.67
CA ILE A 49 0.64 7.72 -7.30
C ILE A 49 1.95 6.98 -7.06
N GLY A 50 1.90 5.86 -6.34
CA GLY A 50 3.08 5.04 -6.08
C GLY A 50 3.71 4.48 -7.34
N LEU A 51 2.90 4.01 -8.29
CA LEU A 51 3.39 3.54 -9.58
C LEU A 51 4.00 4.67 -10.40
N ALA A 52 3.39 5.86 -10.37
CA ALA A 52 3.95 7.02 -11.05
C ALA A 52 5.34 7.36 -10.47
N GLN A 53 5.47 7.34 -9.14
CA GLN A 53 6.78 7.54 -8.49
C GLN A 53 7.78 6.46 -8.89
N TRP A 54 7.33 5.21 -9.01
CA TRP A 54 8.19 4.09 -9.38
C TRP A 54 8.71 4.24 -10.81
N PHE A 55 7.83 4.65 -11.76
CA PHE A 55 8.22 4.85 -13.15
C PHE A 55 9.06 6.10 -13.36
N LEU A 56 8.76 7.19 -12.65
CA LEU A 56 9.38 8.50 -12.87
C LEU A 56 10.51 8.80 -11.90
N GLY A 57 10.50 8.18 -10.72
CA GLY A 57 11.50 8.42 -9.69
C GLY A 57 12.78 7.64 -9.90
N SER A 58 13.82 8.01 -9.15
CA SER A 58 15.15 7.40 -9.29
C SER A 58 15.33 6.08 -8.55
N TRP A 59 14.36 5.70 -7.70
CA TRP A 59 14.46 4.50 -6.86
C TRP A 59 13.61 3.32 -7.34
N GLY A 60 12.97 3.44 -8.50
CA GLY A 60 12.16 2.38 -9.07
C GLY A 60 12.72 1.87 -10.38
N LEU A 61 11.91 1.97 -11.45
CA LEU A 61 12.28 1.45 -12.75
C LEU A 61 13.60 2.03 -13.27
N LYS A 62 13.83 3.34 -13.09
CA LYS A 62 15.06 3.98 -13.54
C LYS A 62 16.31 3.40 -12.86
N LEU A 63 16.19 3.08 -11.57
CA LEU A 63 17.28 2.44 -10.84
C LEU A 63 17.59 1.07 -11.43
N ILE A 64 16.56 0.28 -11.69
CA ILE A 64 16.72 -1.04 -12.29
C ILE A 64 17.37 -0.94 -13.67
N GLN A 65 16.95 0.03 -14.48
CA GLN A 65 17.51 0.24 -15.82
C GLN A 65 18.98 0.69 -15.77
N ASN A 66 19.34 1.52 -14.79
CA ASN A 66 20.67 2.10 -14.70
C ASN A 66 21.72 1.15 -14.14
N VAL A 67 21.35 0.37 -13.10
CA VAL A 67 22.31 -0.51 -12.41
C VAL A 67 22.07 -2.00 -12.66
N GLY A 68 20.93 -2.36 -13.24
CA GLY A 68 20.56 -3.73 -13.50
C GLY A 68 19.88 -4.41 -12.31
N MET A 69 18.98 -5.35 -12.61
CA MET A 69 18.21 -6.06 -11.58
C MET A 69 19.13 -6.85 -10.63
N GLY A 70 20.20 -7.45 -11.15
CA GLY A 70 21.15 -8.20 -10.32
C GLY A 70 21.78 -7.35 -9.24
N GLU A 71 22.19 -6.13 -9.58
CA GLU A 71 22.78 -5.20 -8.62
C GLU A 71 21.74 -4.69 -7.62
N VAL A 72 20.51 -4.41 -8.08
CA VAL A 72 19.41 -3.98 -7.22
C VAL A 72 19.15 -5.05 -6.16
N MET A 73 19.11 -6.31 -6.54
CA MET A 73 18.85 -7.42 -5.62
C MET A 73 19.96 -7.63 -4.59
N LYS A 74 21.19 -7.21 -4.91
CA LYS A 74 22.32 -7.31 -3.98
C LYS A 74 22.36 -6.17 -2.95
N ASN A 75 21.75 -5.03 -3.26
CA ASN A 75 21.77 -3.88 -2.37
C ASN A 75 20.45 -3.80 -1.60
N ALA A 76 20.50 -3.88 -0.27
CA ALA A 76 19.31 -3.95 0.56
C ALA A 76 18.42 -2.72 0.41
N SER A 77 18.99 -1.50 0.36
CA SER A 77 18.21 -0.28 0.20
C SER A 77 17.55 -0.20 -1.17
N GLN A 78 18.30 -0.52 -2.23
CA GLN A 78 17.77 -0.50 -3.59
C GLN A 78 16.69 -1.55 -3.78
N ARG A 79 16.92 -2.76 -3.28
CA ARG A 79 15.93 -3.83 -3.33
C ARG A 79 14.65 -3.43 -2.59
N PHE A 80 14.78 -2.80 -1.42
CA PHE A 80 13.62 -2.37 -0.63
C PHE A 80 12.74 -1.41 -1.43
N PHE A 81 13.30 -0.32 -1.96
CA PHE A 81 12.51 0.69 -2.66
C PHE A 81 12.06 0.25 -4.05
N ALA A 82 12.92 -0.43 -4.79
CA ALA A 82 12.61 -0.78 -6.18
C ALA A 82 11.71 -2.01 -6.29
N VAL A 83 11.82 -2.95 -5.36
CA VAL A 83 11.13 -4.25 -5.46
C VAL A 83 10.24 -4.54 -4.26
N GLU A 84 10.81 -4.61 -3.05
CA GLU A 84 10.08 -5.11 -1.89
C GLU A 84 8.91 -4.23 -1.49
N HIS A 85 9.12 -2.92 -1.40
CA HIS A 85 8.06 -1.98 -1.02
C HIS A 85 6.93 -2.00 -2.05
N THR A 86 7.29 -1.85 -3.33
CA THR A 86 6.31 -1.81 -4.42
C THR A 86 5.49 -3.10 -4.49
N PHE A 87 6.17 -4.24 -4.47
CA PHE A 87 5.52 -5.55 -4.57
C PHE A 87 4.58 -5.78 -3.38
N THR A 88 5.07 -5.51 -2.17
CA THR A 88 4.28 -5.70 -0.94
C THR A 88 3.06 -4.78 -0.93
N MET A 89 3.19 -3.53 -1.38
CA MET A 89 2.07 -2.60 -1.42
C MET A 89 1.01 -3.03 -2.42
N ILE A 90 1.39 -3.59 -3.56
CA ILE A 90 0.43 -4.13 -4.53
C ILE A 90 -0.37 -5.27 -3.89
N ILE A 91 0.29 -6.18 -3.21
CA ILE A 91 -0.38 -7.29 -2.51
C ILE A 91 -1.32 -6.76 -1.43
N ALA A 92 -0.87 -5.80 -0.63
CA ALA A 92 -1.68 -5.22 0.44
C ALA A 92 -2.95 -4.56 -0.12
N ILE A 93 -2.83 -3.82 -1.21
CA ILE A 93 -3.98 -3.16 -1.84
C ILE A 93 -4.93 -4.18 -2.45
N ALA A 94 -4.41 -5.27 -3.02
CA ALA A 94 -5.24 -6.38 -3.49
C ALA A 94 -6.05 -6.99 -2.34
N LEU A 95 -5.43 -7.18 -1.18
CA LEU A 95 -6.12 -7.69 0.00
C LEU A 95 -7.20 -6.72 0.50
N ILE A 96 -6.93 -5.43 0.48
CA ILE A 96 -7.92 -4.40 0.83
C ILE A 96 -9.11 -4.47 -0.13
N THR A 97 -8.85 -4.63 -1.41
CA THR A 97 -9.90 -4.74 -2.43
C THR A 97 -10.77 -5.98 -2.21
N VAL A 98 -10.14 -7.12 -1.98
CA VAL A 98 -10.85 -8.38 -1.70
C VAL A 98 -11.65 -8.27 -0.39
N GLY A 99 -11.07 -7.62 0.62
CA GLY A 99 -11.77 -7.37 1.88
C GLY A 99 -13.05 -6.57 1.67
N GLY A 100 -13.00 -5.52 0.85
CA GLY A 100 -14.17 -4.72 0.53
C GLY A 100 -15.25 -5.53 -0.19
N VAL A 101 -14.86 -6.41 -1.11
CA VAL A 101 -15.79 -7.32 -1.78
C VAL A 101 -16.44 -8.27 -0.77
N SER A 102 -15.65 -8.82 0.15
CA SER A 102 -16.17 -9.71 1.20
C SER A 102 -17.21 -9.02 2.07
N VAL A 103 -16.98 -7.76 2.45
CA VAL A 103 -17.95 -6.99 3.22
C VAL A 103 -19.26 -6.84 2.45
N ARG A 104 -19.17 -6.45 1.18
CA ARG A 104 -20.37 -6.27 0.34
C ARG A 104 -21.16 -7.55 0.16
N LYS A 105 -20.48 -8.71 0.19
CA LYS A 105 -21.13 -10.03 0.10
C LYS A 105 -21.59 -10.56 1.44
N GLY A 106 -21.42 -9.80 2.53
CA GLY A 106 -21.82 -10.22 3.85
C GLY A 106 -20.96 -11.30 4.48
N LYS A 107 -19.75 -11.52 3.99
CA LYS A 107 -18.83 -12.52 4.51
C LYS A 107 -18.10 -11.99 5.76
N SER A 108 -17.80 -12.86 6.70
CA SER A 108 -17.14 -12.48 7.95
C SER A 108 -15.60 -12.49 7.86
N ASN A 109 -15.03 -12.92 6.74
CA ASN A 109 -13.58 -13.08 6.61
C ASN A 109 -12.83 -11.80 6.20
N ALA A 110 -13.53 -10.70 5.95
CA ALA A 110 -12.92 -9.43 5.55
C ALA A 110 -11.89 -8.95 6.58
N LYS A 111 -12.15 -9.15 7.87
CA LYS A 111 -11.24 -8.73 8.95
C LYS A 111 -9.85 -9.33 8.80
N TRP A 112 -9.74 -10.55 8.30
CA TRP A 112 -8.46 -11.21 8.11
C TRP A 112 -7.68 -10.60 6.95
N PHE A 113 -8.37 -10.25 5.86
CA PHE A 113 -7.73 -9.58 4.74
C PHE A 113 -7.19 -8.21 5.15
N TYR A 114 -7.97 -7.44 5.93
CA TYR A 114 -7.53 -6.13 6.42
C TYR A 114 -6.37 -6.26 7.41
N LEU A 115 -6.41 -7.25 8.29
CA LEU A 115 -5.35 -7.47 9.25
C LEU A 115 -4.03 -7.79 8.55
N ILE A 116 -4.05 -8.71 7.59
CA ILE A 116 -2.85 -9.08 6.83
C ILE A 116 -2.34 -7.88 6.04
N ALA A 117 -3.23 -7.12 5.41
CA ALA A 117 -2.85 -5.91 4.68
C ALA A 117 -2.15 -4.90 5.59
N LEU A 118 -2.68 -4.68 6.79
CA LEU A 118 -2.09 -3.76 7.76
C LEU A 118 -0.69 -4.22 8.17
N ILE A 119 -0.52 -5.50 8.46
CA ILE A 119 0.78 -6.06 8.84
C ILE A 119 1.79 -5.86 7.71
N LEU A 120 1.40 -6.17 6.47
CA LEU A 120 2.28 -6.00 5.31
C LEU A 120 2.69 -4.54 5.12
N ILE A 121 1.74 -3.62 5.23
CA ILE A 121 2.01 -2.19 5.08
C ILE A 121 2.99 -1.72 6.15
N LEU A 122 2.75 -2.09 7.42
CA LEU A 122 3.61 -1.66 8.52
C LEU A 122 5.02 -2.23 8.39
N MET A 123 5.16 -3.45 7.87
CA MET A 123 6.46 -4.07 7.67
C MET A 123 7.28 -3.43 6.56
N ARG A 124 6.62 -2.80 5.59
CA ARG A 124 7.28 -2.26 4.40
C ARG A 124 7.22 -0.75 4.27
N ILE A 125 6.78 -0.05 5.31
CA ILE A 125 6.93 1.40 5.36
C ILE A 125 8.38 1.71 5.71
N PRO A 126 9.04 2.64 4.98
CA PRO A 126 10.44 2.99 5.25
C PRO A 126 10.55 3.90 6.48
N TRP A 127 10.42 3.33 7.66
CA TRP A 127 10.65 4.04 8.92
C TRP A 127 12.13 4.42 9.03
N PRO A 128 12.49 5.60 9.55
CA PRO A 128 11.66 6.70 10.07
C PRO A 128 11.32 7.78 9.03
N PHE A 129 11.41 7.49 7.75
CA PHE A 129 11.29 8.47 6.66
C PHE A 129 9.84 8.85 6.37
N MET A 130 8.98 8.72 7.33
CA MET A 130 7.57 9.04 7.15
C MET A 130 7.33 10.53 7.25
#